data_855d5b4def187ebaa02518ba4af115c0
#
_entry.id   855d5b4def187ebaa02518ba4af115c0
#
_cell.length_a   1.000
_cell.length_b   1.000
_cell.length_c   1.000
_cell.angle_alpha   90.00
_cell.angle_beta   90.00
_cell.angle_gamma   90.00
#
_symmetry.space_group_name_H-M   'P 1'
#
loop_
_entity.id
_entity.type
_entity.pdbx_description
1 polymer ?
#
loop_
_entity_poly.entity_id
_entity_poly.type
_entity_poly.pdbx_seq_one_letter_code
_entity_poly.pdbx_strand_id
1 'polypeptide(L)'
;MKKFIIILMLPIFFGIIYAVWSKTVELPKSGEVTEWPFTEVGGNETNFQGKPKLVTFFYTKCPDICPTTMWDLTALQKVMEDRGISQDQYFIIAITVDPEYDTKEKIVRYKELFTIEDPNWLFFRGTEETTKEFSKYLNFYYDRNEDGFVTHSTSMYIVDDQDLVRARHNMATGKNSVAIEEIANHLQQLIK
;
A
#
# COMPACT_ATOMS: atom_id res chain seq x y z
N MET A 1 23.76 -49.57 12.02
CA MET A 1 22.35 -49.23 11.82
C MET A 1 21.95 -47.93 12.54
N LYS A 2 22.18 -47.74 13.83
CA LYS A 2 21.78 -46.50 14.58
C LYS A 2 22.34 -45.20 14.02
N LYS A 3 23.60 -45.17 13.55
CA LYS A 3 24.23 -43.96 12.96
C LYS A 3 23.63 -43.54 11.61
N PHE A 4 23.17 -44.50 10.80
CA PHE A 4 22.51 -44.20 9.51
C PHE A 4 21.10 -43.61 9.69
N ILE A 5 20.39 -44.03 10.72
CA ILE A 5 19.03 -43.50 11.03
C ILE A 5 19.12 -42.05 11.49
N ILE A 6 20.14 -41.68 12.26
CA ILE A 6 20.35 -40.29 12.74
C ILE A 6 20.65 -39.37 11.55
N ILE A 7 21.46 -39.80 10.58
CA ILE A 7 21.82 -39.00 9.39
C ILE A 7 20.60 -38.75 8.50
N LEU A 8 19.68 -39.71 8.41
CA LEU A 8 18.45 -39.57 7.61
C LEU A 8 17.38 -38.70 8.30
N MET A 9 17.35 -38.66 9.63
CA MET A 9 16.39 -37.84 10.39
C MET A 9 16.72 -36.35 10.43
N LEU A 10 18.00 -35.98 10.30
CA LEU A 10 18.46 -34.58 10.35
C LEU A 10 17.84 -33.71 9.21
N PRO A 11 17.89 -34.08 7.92
CA PRO A 11 17.29 -33.28 6.86
C PRO A 11 15.76 -33.19 6.97
N ILE A 12 15.10 -34.25 7.46
CA ILE A 12 13.65 -34.23 7.69
C ILE A 12 13.31 -33.23 8.81
N PHE A 13 14.06 -33.25 9.91
CA PHE A 13 13.87 -32.31 11.02
C PHE A 13 14.09 -30.86 10.58
N PHE A 14 15.15 -30.56 9.84
CA PHE A 14 15.38 -29.22 9.29
C PHE A 14 14.33 -28.82 8.26
N GLY A 15 13.87 -29.76 7.42
CA GLY A 15 12.76 -29.54 6.49
C GLY A 15 11.45 -29.18 7.18
N ILE A 16 11.12 -29.86 8.28
CA ILE A 16 9.94 -29.55 9.10
C ILE A 16 10.09 -28.17 9.79
N ILE A 17 11.25 -27.89 10.36
CA ILE A 17 11.53 -26.57 10.98
C ILE A 17 11.40 -25.47 9.91
N TYR A 18 11.98 -25.63 8.74
CA TYR A 18 11.87 -24.68 7.64
C TYR A 18 10.42 -24.48 7.19
N ALA A 19 9.66 -25.56 7.02
CA ALA A 19 8.27 -25.52 6.63
C ALA A 19 7.34 -24.89 7.70
N VAL A 20 7.65 -25.06 8.97
CA VAL A 20 6.92 -24.42 10.07
C VAL A 20 7.33 -22.98 10.24
N TRP A 21 8.63 -22.66 10.13
CA TRP A 21 9.14 -21.30 10.24
C TRP A 21 8.59 -20.39 9.14
N SER A 22 8.56 -20.86 7.89
CA SER A 22 8.04 -20.08 6.76
C SER A 22 6.55 -19.75 6.86
N LYS A 23 5.79 -20.47 7.69
CA LYS A 23 4.34 -20.24 7.86
C LYS A 23 3.97 -19.37 9.08
N THR A 24 4.91 -19.02 9.96
CA THR A 24 4.59 -18.41 11.27
C THR A 24 5.04 -16.97 11.44
N VAL A 25 5.64 -16.33 10.44
CA VAL A 25 5.99 -14.92 10.53
C VAL A 25 4.77 -14.08 10.13
N GLU A 26 3.87 -13.86 11.09
CA GLU A 26 2.80 -12.88 10.90
C GLU A 26 3.38 -11.47 10.86
N LEU A 27 2.86 -10.65 9.95
CA LEU A 27 3.20 -9.23 9.91
C LEU A 27 2.79 -8.56 11.23
N PRO A 28 3.62 -7.70 11.82
CA PRO A 28 3.32 -7.03 13.07
C PRO A 28 2.09 -6.13 12.95
N LYS A 29 1.43 -5.86 14.07
CA LYS A 29 0.35 -4.88 14.17
C LYS A 29 0.94 -3.61 14.75
N SER A 30 0.96 -2.52 13.98
CA SER A 30 1.61 -1.27 14.38
C SER A 30 0.66 -0.08 14.55
N GLY A 31 -0.62 -0.23 14.18
CA GLY A 31 -1.66 0.78 14.30
C GLY A 31 -3.00 0.26 13.79
N GLU A 32 -4.02 1.08 13.91
CA GLU A 32 -5.38 0.79 13.45
C GLU A 32 -5.95 2.03 12.75
N VAL A 33 -6.61 1.83 11.61
CA VAL A 33 -7.39 2.86 10.93
C VAL A 33 -8.85 2.69 11.33
N THR A 34 -9.36 3.59 12.16
CA THR A 34 -10.72 3.47 12.71
C THR A 34 -11.81 3.99 11.78
N GLU A 35 -11.47 4.92 10.88
CA GLU A 35 -12.42 5.57 9.97
C GLU A 35 -11.76 5.88 8.62
N TRP A 36 -12.56 5.88 7.56
CA TRP A 36 -12.18 6.27 6.20
C TRP A 36 -13.02 7.46 5.73
N PRO A 37 -12.76 8.69 6.22
CA PRO A 37 -13.62 9.85 6.00
C PRO A 37 -13.38 10.50 4.62
N PHE A 38 -13.32 9.71 3.57
CA PHE A 38 -12.97 10.15 2.22
C PHE A 38 -14.05 9.81 1.22
N THR A 39 -14.09 10.61 0.14
CA THR A 39 -14.90 10.33 -1.04
C THR A 39 -14.01 9.82 -2.15
N GLU A 40 -14.41 8.74 -2.79
CA GLU A 40 -13.76 8.20 -3.99
C GLU A 40 -13.92 9.16 -5.17
N VAL A 41 -12.84 9.37 -5.92
CA VAL A 41 -12.82 10.26 -7.08
C VAL A 41 -12.90 9.46 -8.37
N GLY A 42 -13.93 9.76 -9.17
CA GLY A 42 -14.09 9.16 -10.50
C GLY A 42 -14.63 7.74 -10.51
N GLY A 43 -15.11 7.24 -9.36
CA GLY A 43 -15.65 5.91 -9.22
C GLY A 43 -17.09 5.87 -8.73
N ASN A 44 -17.67 4.70 -8.79
CA ASN A 44 -18.83 4.31 -8.01
C ASN A 44 -18.32 4.05 -6.59
N GLU A 45 -19.17 4.16 -5.58
CA GLU A 45 -18.82 3.83 -4.19
C GLU A 45 -18.32 2.38 -4.10
N THR A 46 -17.00 2.20 -4.21
CA THR A 46 -16.37 0.89 -4.22
C THR A 46 -16.26 0.36 -2.79
N ASN A 47 -16.81 -0.82 -2.54
CA ASN A 47 -16.65 -1.46 -1.24
C ASN A 47 -15.24 -2.08 -1.11
N PHE A 48 -14.33 -1.35 -0.49
CA PHE A 48 -12.95 -1.78 -0.20
C PHE A 48 -12.78 -2.37 1.21
N GLN A 49 -13.83 -2.40 2.02
CA GLN A 49 -13.80 -2.96 3.37
C GLN A 49 -13.58 -4.47 3.35
N GLY A 50 -12.95 -4.99 4.42
CA GLY A 50 -12.72 -6.42 4.56
C GLY A 50 -11.66 -7.02 3.61
N LYS A 51 -10.84 -6.16 2.97
CA LYS A 51 -9.75 -6.59 2.08
C LYS A 51 -8.44 -5.87 2.42
N PRO A 52 -7.29 -6.52 2.24
CA PRO A 52 -6.01 -5.86 2.41
C PRO A 52 -5.81 -4.74 1.39
N LYS A 53 -5.11 -3.70 1.79
CA LYS A 53 -4.91 -2.51 0.98
C LYS A 53 -3.52 -1.91 1.17
N LEU A 54 -2.94 -1.40 0.08
CA LEU A 54 -1.79 -0.52 0.09
C LEU A 54 -2.30 0.92 0.14
N VAL A 55 -1.95 1.66 1.18
CA VAL A 55 -2.31 3.08 1.35
C VAL A 55 -1.11 3.95 1.04
N THR A 56 -1.27 4.89 0.12
CA THR A 56 -0.27 5.90 -0.24
C THR A 56 -0.88 7.29 -0.22
N PHE A 57 -0.03 8.30 -0.09
CA PHE A 57 -0.42 9.71 -0.17
C PHE A 57 0.17 10.38 -1.40
N PHE A 58 -0.52 11.36 -1.94
CA PHE A 58 -0.06 12.12 -3.12
C PHE A 58 -0.59 13.55 -3.10
N TYR A 59 -0.07 14.39 -3.99
CA TYR A 59 -0.70 15.61 -4.45
C TYR A 59 -0.32 15.87 -5.92
N THR A 60 -1.25 16.43 -6.68
CA THR A 60 -1.10 16.48 -8.16
C THR A 60 0.01 17.43 -8.63
N LYS A 61 0.45 18.36 -7.77
CA LYS A 61 1.56 19.28 -8.05
C LYS A 61 2.94 18.75 -7.65
N CYS A 62 3.02 17.54 -7.08
CA CYS A 62 4.30 16.97 -6.69
C CYS A 62 5.20 16.77 -7.91
N PRO A 63 6.43 17.36 -7.90
CA PRO A 63 7.27 17.32 -9.10
C PRO A 63 8.09 16.04 -9.27
N ASP A 64 8.19 15.17 -8.25
CA ASP A 64 9.16 14.08 -8.23
C ASP A 64 8.63 12.80 -7.57
N ILE A 65 8.53 12.75 -6.24
CA ILE A 65 8.26 11.53 -5.46
C ILE A 65 6.92 10.89 -5.83
N CYS A 66 5.83 11.68 -5.89
CA CYS A 66 4.50 11.14 -6.15
C CYS A 66 4.38 10.54 -7.56
N PRO A 67 4.75 11.23 -8.65
CA PRO A 67 4.65 10.64 -9.98
C PRO A 67 5.54 9.41 -10.15
N THR A 68 6.76 9.42 -9.60
CA THR A 68 7.65 8.25 -9.65
C THR A 68 7.06 7.07 -8.88
N THR A 69 6.48 7.32 -7.69
CA THR A 69 5.79 6.28 -6.90
C THR A 69 4.59 5.71 -7.66
N MET A 70 3.73 6.56 -8.26
CA MET A 70 2.58 6.08 -9.04
C MET A 70 3.03 5.20 -10.20
N TRP A 71 4.09 5.62 -10.91
CA TRP A 71 4.65 4.84 -12.01
C TRP A 71 5.19 3.48 -11.54
N ASP A 72 5.95 3.44 -10.45
CA ASP A 72 6.43 2.17 -9.89
C ASP A 72 5.28 1.26 -9.46
N LEU A 73 4.21 1.82 -8.86
CA LEU A 73 3.05 1.05 -8.42
C LEU A 73 2.23 0.44 -9.57
N THR A 74 2.34 0.95 -10.81
CA THR A 74 1.72 0.25 -11.96
C THR A 74 2.31 -1.15 -12.15
N ALA A 75 3.59 -1.35 -11.80
CA ALA A 75 4.21 -2.67 -11.84
C ALA A 75 3.66 -3.62 -10.78
N LEU A 76 3.12 -3.12 -9.65
CA LEU A 76 2.50 -3.96 -8.62
C LEU A 76 1.29 -4.73 -9.16
N GLN A 77 0.43 -4.08 -9.96
CA GLN A 77 -0.72 -4.74 -10.58
C GLN A 77 -0.30 -5.96 -11.40
N LYS A 78 0.74 -5.78 -12.23
CA LYS A 78 1.28 -6.88 -13.05
C LYS A 78 1.87 -8.00 -12.19
N VAL A 79 2.64 -7.68 -11.16
CA VAL A 79 3.22 -8.68 -10.25
C VAL A 79 2.14 -9.49 -9.53
N MET A 80 1.06 -8.84 -9.09
CA MET A 80 -0.07 -9.52 -8.44
C MET A 80 -0.81 -10.45 -9.43
N GLU A 81 -1.04 -9.99 -10.66
CA GLU A 81 -1.65 -10.79 -11.73
C GLU A 81 -0.78 -12.01 -12.08
N ASP A 82 0.53 -11.82 -12.27
CA ASP A 82 1.49 -12.91 -12.57
C ASP A 82 1.53 -13.97 -11.43
N ARG A 83 1.15 -13.59 -10.21
CA ARG A 83 0.99 -14.50 -9.06
C ARG A 83 -0.40 -15.14 -8.96
N GLY A 84 -1.30 -14.86 -9.89
CA GLY A 84 -2.68 -15.36 -9.93
C GLY A 84 -3.59 -14.69 -8.89
N ILE A 85 -3.23 -13.51 -8.39
CA ILE A 85 -4.02 -12.71 -7.45
C ILE A 85 -4.86 -11.72 -8.25
N SER A 86 -6.18 -11.87 -8.17
CA SER A 86 -7.11 -11.01 -8.90
C SER A 86 -7.28 -9.64 -8.22
N GLN A 87 -7.64 -8.64 -9.03
CA GLN A 87 -7.80 -7.24 -8.60
C GLN A 87 -8.91 -7.04 -7.56
N ASP A 88 -9.83 -7.99 -7.40
CA ASP A 88 -10.86 -7.93 -6.38
C ASP A 88 -10.42 -8.41 -4.99
N GLN A 89 -9.20 -8.92 -4.85
CA GLN A 89 -8.67 -9.45 -3.59
C GLN A 89 -7.91 -8.43 -2.75
N TYR A 90 -7.52 -7.28 -3.32
CA TYR A 90 -6.80 -6.22 -2.63
C TYR A 90 -7.11 -4.85 -3.23
N PHE A 91 -6.71 -3.78 -2.55
CA PHE A 91 -6.84 -2.42 -3.07
C PHE A 91 -5.52 -1.63 -2.99
N ILE A 92 -5.36 -0.69 -3.90
CA ILE A 92 -4.39 0.41 -3.80
C ILE A 92 -5.20 1.68 -3.55
N ILE A 93 -4.94 2.36 -2.44
CA ILE A 93 -5.66 3.58 -2.05
C ILE A 93 -4.68 4.74 -2.05
N ALA A 94 -4.90 5.70 -2.92
CA ALA A 94 -4.15 6.94 -3.01
C ALA A 94 -4.97 8.10 -2.44
N ILE A 95 -4.48 8.77 -1.38
CA ILE A 95 -5.17 9.85 -0.68
C ILE A 95 -4.45 11.16 -0.96
N THR A 96 -5.16 12.18 -1.46
CA THR A 96 -4.53 13.49 -1.64
C THR A 96 -4.28 14.20 -0.32
N VAL A 97 -3.10 14.81 -0.18
CA VAL A 97 -2.72 15.70 0.94
C VAL A 97 -2.90 17.18 0.61
N ASP A 98 -3.37 17.51 -0.59
CA ASP A 98 -3.71 18.88 -1.03
C ASP A 98 -5.16 18.98 -1.51
N PRO A 99 -6.18 18.63 -0.69
CA PRO A 99 -7.56 18.51 -1.14
C PRO A 99 -8.16 19.85 -1.60
N GLU A 100 -7.62 20.98 -1.21
CA GLU A 100 -8.08 22.30 -1.69
C GLU A 100 -7.68 22.54 -3.14
N TYR A 101 -6.49 22.15 -3.52
CA TYR A 101 -6.00 22.29 -4.89
C TYR A 101 -6.43 21.11 -5.77
N ASP A 102 -6.38 19.88 -5.26
CA ASP A 102 -6.65 18.64 -5.98
C ASP A 102 -8.16 18.41 -6.09
N THR A 103 -8.80 19.11 -7.06
CA THR A 103 -10.21 18.88 -7.40
C THR A 103 -10.40 17.50 -8.01
N LYS A 104 -11.66 17.03 -8.08
CA LYS A 104 -11.99 15.74 -8.74
C LYS A 104 -11.41 15.67 -10.16
N GLU A 105 -11.57 16.74 -10.94
CA GLU A 105 -11.11 16.83 -12.33
C GLU A 105 -9.58 16.75 -12.44
N LYS A 106 -8.85 17.35 -11.48
CA LYS A 106 -7.39 17.29 -11.45
C LYS A 106 -6.90 15.89 -11.09
N ILE A 107 -7.55 15.23 -10.13
CA ILE A 107 -7.22 13.85 -9.74
C ILE A 107 -7.51 12.88 -10.90
N VAL A 108 -8.64 13.04 -11.61
CA VAL A 108 -8.95 12.23 -12.79
C VAL A 108 -7.86 12.37 -13.86
N ARG A 109 -7.46 13.62 -14.19
CA ARG A 109 -6.36 13.86 -15.14
C ARG A 109 -5.03 13.28 -14.64
N TYR A 110 -4.78 13.32 -13.34
CA TYR A 110 -3.58 12.73 -12.74
C TYR A 110 -3.56 11.20 -12.92
N LYS A 111 -4.69 10.51 -12.70
CA LYS A 111 -4.82 9.07 -13.00
C LYS A 111 -4.50 8.76 -14.46
N GLU A 112 -5.04 9.55 -15.40
CA GLU A 112 -4.86 9.38 -16.84
C GLU A 112 -3.38 9.43 -17.25
N LEU A 113 -2.54 10.25 -16.58
CA LEU A 113 -1.10 10.34 -16.85
C LEU A 113 -0.36 9.01 -16.66
N PHE A 114 -0.86 8.14 -15.80
CA PHE A 114 -0.27 6.83 -15.49
C PHE A 114 -1.06 5.67 -16.09
N THR A 115 -2.10 5.96 -16.88
CA THR A 115 -2.99 4.94 -17.48
C THR A 115 -3.59 4.01 -16.40
N ILE A 116 -3.94 4.57 -15.23
CA ILE A 116 -4.53 3.83 -14.12
C ILE A 116 -6.03 3.67 -14.38
N GLU A 117 -6.43 2.50 -14.89
CA GLU A 117 -7.83 2.13 -15.18
C GLU A 117 -8.34 1.02 -14.26
N ASP A 118 -7.46 0.43 -13.45
CA ASP A 118 -7.75 -0.70 -12.58
C ASP A 118 -8.81 -0.37 -11.53
N PRO A 119 -9.86 -1.19 -11.39
CA PRO A 119 -11.00 -0.91 -10.48
C PRO A 119 -10.63 -0.99 -9.01
N ASN A 120 -9.52 -1.65 -8.66
CA ASN A 120 -9.01 -1.75 -7.31
C ASN A 120 -7.98 -0.66 -6.94
N TRP A 121 -7.75 0.32 -7.83
CA TRP A 121 -6.90 1.47 -7.52
C TRP A 121 -7.75 2.72 -7.31
N LEU A 122 -8.03 3.01 -6.05
CA LEU A 122 -8.94 4.07 -5.63
C LEU A 122 -8.18 5.35 -5.32
N PHE A 123 -8.72 6.48 -5.76
CA PHE A 123 -8.22 7.80 -5.42
C PHE A 123 -9.21 8.48 -4.49
N PHE A 124 -8.73 8.90 -3.32
CA PHE A 124 -9.55 9.48 -2.27
C PHE A 124 -9.26 10.95 -2.04
N ARG A 125 -10.33 11.69 -1.77
CA ARG A 125 -10.30 13.11 -1.41
C ARG A 125 -11.19 13.34 -0.19
N GLY A 126 -10.66 14.03 0.83
CA GLY A 126 -11.41 14.51 1.99
C GLY A 126 -11.38 16.04 2.08
N THR A 127 -11.62 16.57 3.27
CA THR A 127 -11.27 17.94 3.63
C THR A 127 -9.83 18.00 4.14
N GLU A 128 -9.25 19.19 4.26
CA GLU A 128 -7.91 19.35 4.86
C GLU A 128 -7.87 18.79 6.29
N GLU A 129 -8.90 19.10 7.09
CA GLU A 129 -9.02 18.62 8.46
C GLU A 129 -9.07 17.10 8.55
N THR A 130 -9.98 16.45 7.80
CA THR A 130 -10.12 14.98 7.80
C THR A 130 -8.87 14.28 7.30
N THR A 131 -8.20 14.85 6.28
CA THR A 131 -6.93 14.30 5.77
C THR A 131 -5.82 14.42 6.81
N LYS A 132 -5.75 15.55 7.53
CA LYS A 132 -4.76 15.78 8.59
C LYS A 132 -4.97 14.84 9.78
N GLU A 133 -6.21 14.60 10.18
CA GLU A 133 -6.53 13.65 11.25
C GLU A 133 -6.22 12.21 10.84
N PHE A 134 -6.63 11.80 9.65
CA PHE A 134 -6.35 10.47 9.13
C PHE A 134 -4.85 10.19 9.04
N SER A 135 -4.05 11.16 8.63
CA SER A 135 -2.59 10.99 8.52
C SER A 135 -1.94 10.64 9.87
N LYS A 136 -2.54 11.04 11.00
CA LYS A 136 -2.05 10.71 12.36
C LYS A 136 -2.17 9.22 12.67
N TYR A 137 -3.23 8.51 12.21
CA TYR A 137 -3.36 7.05 12.40
C TYR A 137 -2.18 6.29 11.81
N LEU A 138 -1.63 6.81 10.72
CA LEU A 138 -0.50 6.22 10.00
C LEU A 138 0.86 6.82 10.40
N ASN A 139 0.90 7.78 11.33
CA ASN A 139 2.10 8.56 11.62
C ASN A 139 2.73 9.16 10.34
N PHE A 140 1.88 9.58 9.40
CA PHE A 140 2.27 10.26 8.18
C PHE A 140 2.24 11.75 8.41
N TYR A 141 3.41 12.39 8.38
CA TYR A 141 3.53 13.83 8.50
C TYR A 141 3.46 14.49 7.12
N TYR A 142 2.73 15.59 7.02
CA TYR A 142 2.82 16.52 5.91
C TYR A 142 2.53 17.95 6.35
N ASP A 143 3.09 18.90 5.62
CA ASP A 143 2.89 20.32 5.88
C ASP A 143 3.00 21.09 4.55
N ARG A 144 2.20 22.16 4.41
CA ARG A 144 2.17 23.01 3.22
C ARG A 144 2.80 24.36 3.57
N ASN A 145 3.77 24.81 2.78
CA ASN A 145 4.32 26.13 2.89
C ASN A 145 3.45 27.19 2.21
N GLU A 146 3.77 28.47 2.37
CA GLU A 146 3.05 29.61 1.77
C GLU A 146 3.03 29.57 0.22
N ASP A 147 4.04 28.99 -0.42
CA ASP A 147 4.13 28.81 -1.86
C ASP A 147 3.27 27.64 -2.38
N GLY A 148 2.59 26.91 -1.48
CA GLY A 148 1.76 25.75 -1.82
C GLY A 148 2.55 24.47 -2.09
N PHE A 149 3.85 24.42 -1.76
CA PHE A 149 4.62 23.19 -1.80
C PHE A 149 4.35 22.35 -0.55
N VAL A 150 4.15 21.05 -0.73
CA VAL A 150 3.87 20.13 0.37
C VAL A 150 5.12 19.32 0.69
N THR A 151 5.65 19.51 1.90
CA THR A 151 6.65 18.60 2.49
C THR A 151 5.91 17.46 3.17
N HIS A 152 6.31 16.21 2.94
CA HIS A 152 5.62 15.05 3.47
C HIS A 152 6.56 13.87 3.77
N SER A 153 6.13 12.96 4.63
CA SER A 153 6.75 11.65 4.81
C SER A 153 6.72 10.86 3.51
N THR A 154 7.74 10.03 3.29
CA THR A 154 7.85 9.20 2.08
C THR A 154 7.44 7.75 2.37
N SER A 155 6.28 7.58 3.00
CA SER A 155 5.84 6.28 3.50
C SER A 155 4.52 5.85 2.88
N MET A 156 4.41 4.54 2.65
CA MET A 156 3.19 3.82 2.27
C MET A 156 2.92 2.74 3.31
N TYR A 157 1.69 2.28 3.41
CA TYR A 157 1.26 1.39 4.48
C TYR A 157 0.46 0.22 3.93
N ILE A 158 0.75 -0.98 4.42
CA ILE A 158 -0.13 -2.13 4.22
C ILE A 158 -1.10 -2.17 5.39
N VAL A 159 -2.38 -2.18 5.06
CA VAL A 159 -3.50 -2.27 6.01
C VAL A 159 -4.27 -3.54 5.69
N ASP A 160 -4.56 -4.37 6.69
CA ASP A 160 -5.25 -5.66 6.49
C ASP A 160 -6.77 -5.53 6.35
N ASP A 161 -7.44 -6.67 6.29
CA ASP A 161 -8.90 -6.78 6.17
C ASP A 161 -9.66 -6.30 7.42
N GLN A 162 -8.97 -6.09 8.54
CA GLN A 162 -9.51 -5.55 9.81
C GLN A 162 -9.08 -4.10 10.05
N ASP A 163 -8.56 -3.42 9.04
CA ASP A 163 -8.04 -2.06 9.10
C ASP A 163 -6.84 -1.86 10.06
N LEU A 164 -6.09 -2.95 10.35
CA LEU A 164 -4.85 -2.90 11.12
C LEU A 164 -3.64 -2.63 10.21
N VAL A 165 -2.78 -1.71 10.62
CA VAL A 165 -1.52 -1.40 9.92
C VAL A 165 -0.52 -2.54 10.17
N ARG A 166 -0.11 -3.22 9.10
CA ARG A 166 0.71 -4.43 9.14
C ARG A 166 2.15 -4.23 8.66
N ALA A 167 2.37 -3.28 7.76
CA ALA A 167 3.71 -2.96 7.26
C ALA A 167 3.79 -1.50 6.82
N ARG A 168 5.03 -0.99 6.79
CA ARG A 168 5.36 0.33 6.24
C ARG A 168 6.43 0.15 5.16
N HIS A 169 6.21 0.79 4.02
CA HIS A 169 7.14 0.82 2.88
C HIS A 169 7.52 2.24 2.53
N ASN A 170 8.61 2.39 1.80
CA ASN A 170 9.00 3.70 1.30
C ASN A 170 8.42 3.96 -0.09
N MET A 171 8.02 5.21 -0.34
CA MET A 171 7.76 5.72 -1.68
C MET A 171 9.07 5.77 -2.48
N ALA A 172 8.99 5.96 -3.79
CA ALA A 172 10.16 6.24 -4.61
C ALA A 172 10.88 7.51 -4.12
N THR A 173 12.21 7.46 -3.96
CA THR A 173 13.00 8.61 -3.50
C THR A 173 14.35 8.65 -4.21
N GLY A 174 14.60 9.69 -4.99
CA GLY A 174 15.85 9.85 -5.74
C GLY A 174 16.10 8.65 -6.67
N LYS A 175 17.11 7.82 -6.37
CA LYS A 175 17.45 6.62 -7.17
C LYS A 175 16.78 5.34 -6.67
N ASN A 176 16.04 5.41 -5.57
CA ASN A 176 15.42 4.23 -4.96
C ASN A 176 13.99 4.09 -5.46
N SER A 177 13.73 3.03 -6.21
CA SER A 177 12.39 2.63 -6.63
C SER A 177 11.59 2.04 -5.48
N VAL A 178 10.29 1.95 -5.64
CA VAL A 178 9.39 1.24 -4.71
C VAL A 178 9.74 -0.26 -4.66
N ALA A 179 9.77 -0.83 -3.47
CA ALA A 179 10.05 -2.26 -3.26
C ALA A 179 8.81 -3.12 -3.61
N ILE A 180 8.46 -3.20 -4.90
CA ILE A 180 7.23 -3.81 -5.42
C ILE A 180 7.08 -5.27 -4.98
N GLU A 181 8.12 -6.08 -5.08
CA GLU A 181 8.09 -7.50 -4.70
C GLU A 181 7.80 -7.70 -3.21
N GLU A 182 8.36 -6.83 -2.34
CA GLU A 182 8.11 -6.88 -0.90
C GLU A 182 6.66 -6.48 -0.57
N ILE A 183 6.14 -5.44 -1.21
CA ILE A 183 4.73 -5.02 -1.09
C ILE A 183 3.81 -6.16 -1.54
N ALA A 184 4.08 -6.77 -2.68
CA ALA A 184 3.30 -7.90 -3.21
C ALA A 184 3.32 -9.10 -2.25
N ASN A 185 4.48 -9.42 -1.65
CA ASN A 185 4.59 -10.47 -0.63
C ASN A 185 3.72 -10.19 0.59
N HIS A 186 3.73 -8.96 1.10
CA HIS A 186 2.93 -8.57 2.25
C HIS A 186 1.43 -8.59 1.95
N LEU A 187 1.00 -8.06 0.79
CA LEU A 187 -0.40 -8.15 0.37
C LEU A 187 -0.85 -9.61 0.24
N GLN A 188 -0.05 -10.46 -0.42
CA GLN A 188 -0.36 -11.87 -0.61
C GLN A 188 -0.50 -12.64 0.72
N GLN A 189 0.28 -12.31 1.74
CA GLN A 189 0.18 -12.91 3.08
C GLN A 189 -1.14 -12.57 3.78
N LEU A 190 -1.77 -11.44 3.44
CA LEU A 190 -3.00 -10.94 4.07
C LEU A 190 -4.27 -11.31 3.29
N ILE A 191 -4.14 -11.78 2.06
CA ILE A 191 -5.25 -12.28 1.23
C ILE A 191 -5.65 -13.67 1.75
N LYS A 192 -6.95 -13.86 1.95
CA LYS A 192 -7.54 -15.12 2.46
C LYS A 192 -8.18 -15.93 1.34
#